data_179a9fe5cf3173188f4aafc5302b9cb0
#
_entry.id   179a9fe5cf3173188f4aafc5302b9cb0
#
_cell.length_a   1.000
_cell.length_b   1.000
_cell.length_c   1.000
_cell.angle_alpha   90.00
_cell.angle_beta   90.00
_cell.angle_gamma   90.00
#
_symmetry.space_group_name_H-M   'P 1'
#
loop_
_entity.id
_entity.type
_entity.pdbx_description
1 polymer ?
#
loop_
_entity_poly.entity_id
_entity_poly.type
_entity_poly.pdbx_seq_one_letter_code
_entity_poly.pdbx_strand_id
1 'polypeptide(L)'
;MKKLLGIVVLGLLISTSSFSQSMVSLKTYMEKNYNDKDFIYYTYYRCTAVLNYARRSTTDEELRNKFKEAANAIMSFSMRVLSKNMKLDAEIAIQRVTDHVELIHRNYIKDGYEYHAKTGSYLTPYMKSDLLICKELFEPIMKDILE
;
A
#
# COMPACT_ATOMS: atom_id res chain seq x y z
N MET A 1 51.17 43.85 8.72
CA MET A 1 50.99 42.77 7.74
C MET A 1 50.23 41.65 8.43
N LYS A 2 48.91 41.58 8.30
CA LYS A 2 48.09 40.46 8.79
C LYS A 2 47.23 40.04 7.64
N LYS A 3 47.50 38.84 7.09
CA LYS A 3 46.74 38.22 6.03
C LYS A 3 45.47 37.63 6.62
N LEU A 4 44.34 38.18 6.28
CA LEU A 4 43.01 37.59 6.53
C LEU A 4 42.78 36.47 5.53
N LEU A 5 42.87 35.23 6.00
CA LEU A 5 42.41 34.06 5.25
C LEU A 5 40.88 34.05 5.28
N GLY A 6 40.28 34.38 4.16
CA GLY A 6 38.85 34.17 3.94
C GLY A 6 38.57 32.70 3.76
N ILE A 7 37.98 32.10 4.78
CA ILE A 7 37.42 30.74 4.66
C ILE A 7 36.09 30.87 3.92
N VAL A 8 36.10 30.55 2.65
CA VAL A 8 34.89 30.36 1.87
C VAL A 8 34.31 29.03 2.29
N VAL A 9 33.35 29.05 3.21
CA VAL A 9 32.53 27.89 3.52
C VAL A 9 31.60 27.70 2.34
N LEU A 10 32.02 26.87 1.39
CA LEU A 10 31.14 26.34 0.34
C LEU A 10 30.17 25.40 1.00
N GLY A 11 29.02 25.95 1.43
CA GLY A 11 27.89 25.15 1.88
C GLY A 11 27.39 24.28 0.72
N LEU A 12 27.87 23.06 0.67
CA LEU A 12 27.25 21.98 -0.10
C LEU A 12 25.83 21.78 0.44
N LEU A 13 24.88 22.49 -0.16
CA LEU A 13 23.49 22.14 -0.12
C LEU A 13 23.37 20.78 -0.84
N ILE A 14 23.66 19.72 -0.10
CA ILE A 14 23.24 18.38 -0.50
C ILE A 14 21.72 18.43 -0.40
N SER A 15 21.09 18.83 -1.49
CA SER A 15 19.67 18.57 -1.71
C SER A 15 19.55 17.05 -1.72
N THR A 16 19.34 16.47 -0.54
CA THR A 16 18.81 15.13 -0.44
C THR A 16 17.40 15.22 -1.01
N SER A 17 17.34 15.16 -2.35
CA SER A 17 16.11 14.72 -2.99
C SER A 17 15.85 13.35 -2.38
N SER A 18 15.03 13.34 -1.33
CA SER A 18 14.37 12.15 -0.86
C SER A 18 13.54 11.65 -2.04
N PHE A 19 14.18 10.91 -2.93
CA PHE A 19 13.46 10.06 -3.86
C PHE A 19 12.66 9.12 -2.97
N SER A 20 11.46 9.55 -2.66
CA SER A 20 10.45 8.66 -2.11
C SER A 20 10.30 7.56 -3.13
N GLN A 21 10.98 6.45 -2.86
CA GLN A 21 10.93 5.29 -3.71
C GLN A 21 9.48 4.83 -3.72
N SER A 22 8.83 4.91 -4.90
CA SER A 22 7.48 4.39 -5.05
C SER A 22 7.48 2.89 -4.69
N MET A 23 6.38 2.42 -4.12
CA MET A 23 6.27 1.00 -3.78
C MET A 23 6.44 0.15 -5.04
N VAL A 24 7.19 -0.95 -4.94
CA VAL A 24 7.22 -1.96 -6.00
C VAL A 24 5.84 -2.64 -6.09
N SER A 25 5.48 -3.19 -7.25
CA SER A 25 4.21 -3.91 -7.39
C SER A 25 4.13 -5.10 -6.44
N LEU A 26 2.93 -5.49 -6.05
CA LEU A 26 2.71 -6.66 -5.21
C LEU A 26 3.29 -7.92 -5.86
N LYS A 27 3.18 -8.05 -7.18
CA LYS A 27 3.80 -9.14 -7.94
C LYS A 27 5.30 -9.22 -7.69
N THR A 28 6.01 -8.10 -7.86
CA THR A 28 7.47 -8.04 -7.63
C THR A 28 7.82 -8.33 -6.18
N TYR A 29 7.00 -7.87 -5.22
CA TYR A 29 7.19 -8.18 -3.81
C TYR A 29 7.05 -9.69 -3.56
N MET A 30 6.00 -10.31 -4.12
CA MET A 30 5.73 -11.74 -3.98
C MET A 30 6.87 -12.59 -4.53
N GLU A 31 7.38 -12.27 -5.70
CA GLU A 31 8.50 -13.00 -6.33
C GLU A 31 9.79 -12.97 -5.48
N LYS A 32 10.00 -11.87 -4.73
CA LYS A 32 11.21 -11.68 -3.93
C LYS A 32 11.12 -12.22 -2.50
N ASN A 33 9.92 -12.30 -1.95
CA ASN A 33 9.71 -12.52 -0.51
C ASN A 33 8.85 -13.75 -0.19
N TYR A 34 8.62 -14.65 -1.15
CA TYR A 34 7.74 -15.81 -0.92
C TYR A 34 8.21 -16.75 0.21
N ASN A 35 9.49 -16.68 0.60
CA ASN A 35 10.06 -17.43 1.74
C ASN A 35 9.96 -16.67 3.07
N ASP A 36 9.51 -15.41 3.08
CA ASP A 36 9.33 -14.63 4.30
C ASP A 36 8.07 -15.11 5.02
N LYS A 37 8.18 -15.33 6.33
CA LYS A 37 7.05 -15.77 7.16
C LYS A 37 5.91 -14.75 7.20
N ASP A 38 6.25 -13.47 7.05
CA ASP A 38 5.28 -12.38 7.09
C ASP A 38 4.70 -12.02 5.71
N PHE A 39 5.21 -12.69 4.66
CA PHE A 39 4.79 -12.48 3.28
C PHE A 39 3.28 -12.50 3.09
N ILE A 40 2.60 -13.50 3.66
CA ILE A 40 1.16 -13.66 3.50
C ILE A 40 0.38 -12.52 4.17
N TYR A 41 0.83 -12.06 5.34
CA TYR A 41 0.17 -10.94 6.04
C TYR A 41 0.34 -9.64 5.28
N TYR A 42 1.55 -9.36 4.80
CA TYR A 42 1.79 -8.18 3.98
C TYR A 42 0.94 -8.18 2.71
N THR A 43 0.75 -9.33 2.08
CA THR A 43 -0.13 -9.49 0.91
C THR A 43 -1.58 -9.09 1.24
N TYR A 44 -2.10 -9.55 2.37
CA TYR A 44 -3.44 -9.18 2.83
C TYR A 44 -3.56 -7.67 3.11
N TYR A 45 -2.59 -7.10 3.82
CA TYR A 45 -2.58 -5.67 4.12
C TYR A 45 -2.54 -4.84 2.83
N ARG A 46 -1.73 -5.27 1.89
CA ARG A 46 -1.57 -4.62 0.60
C ARG A 46 -2.86 -4.65 -0.23
N CYS A 47 -3.53 -5.80 -0.29
CA CYS A 47 -4.79 -5.94 -1.00
C CYS A 47 -5.90 -5.10 -0.35
N THR A 48 -6.02 -5.12 0.97
CA THR A 48 -6.97 -4.25 1.68
C THR A 48 -6.70 -2.77 1.39
N ALA A 49 -5.44 -2.36 1.41
CA ALA A 49 -5.05 -0.96 1.19
C ALA A 49 -5.31 -0.49 -0.25
N VAL A 50 -4.99 -1.31 -1.27
CA VAL A 50 -5.22 -0.92 -2.68
C VAL A 50 -6.71 -0.87 -3.02
N LEU A 51 -7.52 -1.76 -2.48
CA LEU A 51 -8.98 -1.72 -2.65
C LEU A 51 -9.60 -0.49 -1.99
N ASN A 52 -9.15 -0.13 -0.78
CA ASN A 52 -9.57 1.10 -0.11
C ASN A 52 -9.14 2.35 -0.88
N TYR A 53 -7.98 2.33 -1.52
CA TYR A 53 -7.53 3.41 -2.39
C TYR A 53 -8.37 3.49 -3.67
N ALA A 54 -8.58 2.37 -4.37
CA ALA A 54 -9.40 2.31 -5.59
C ALA A 54 -10.84 2.80 -5.33
N ARG A 55 -11.43 2.44 -4.19
CA ARG A 55 -12.74 2.93 -3.76
C ARG A 55 -12.81 4.45 -3.71
N ARG A 56 -11.75 5.13 -3.26
CA ARG A 56 -11.69 6.60 -3.20
C ARG A 56 -11.44 7.25 -4.55
N SER A 57 -10.83 6.51 -5.47
CA SER A 57 -10.42 7.00 -6.79
C SER A 57 -11.48 6.81 -7.87
N THR A 58 -12.60 6.14 -7.56
CA THR A 58 -13.72 5.97 -8.49
C THR A 58 -14.92 6.86 -8.14
N THR A 59 -15.59 7.35 -9.16
CA THR A 59 -16.86 8.09 -9.04
C THR A 59 -18.06 7.17 -9.18
N ASP A 60 -17.89 5.96 -9.69
CA ASP A 60 -18.91 4.94 -9.81
C ASP A 60 -19.27 4.39 -8.42
N GLU A 61 -20.52 4.58 -8.02
CA GLU A 61 -21.00 4.23 -6.68
C GLU A 61 -21.11 2.69 -6.49
N GLU A 62 -21.53 1.96 -7.50
CA GLU A 62 -21.61 0.51 -7.44
C GLU A 62 -20.22 -0.10 -7.27
N LEU A 63 -19.28 0.32 -8.11
CA LEU A 63 -17.89 -0.13 -8.03
C LEU A 63 -17.25 0.29 -6.70
N ARG A 64 -17.58 1.47 -6.17
CA ARG A 64 -17.13 1.92 -4.85
C ARG A 64 -17.58 1.00 -3.74
N ASN A 65 -18.84 0.56 -3.77
CA ASN A 65 -19.40 -0.36 -2.79
C ASN A 65 -18.75 -1.75 -2.91
N LYS A 66 -18.57 -2.27 -4.11
CA LYS A 66 -17.85 -3.53 -4.36
C LYS A 66 -16.43 -3.49 -3.79
N PHE A 67 -15.68 -2.44 -4.03
CA PHE A 67 -14.33 -2.29 -3.44
C PHE A 67 -14.35 -2.21 -1.92
N LYS A 68 -15.34 -1.54 -1.33
CA LYS A 68 -15.51 -1.47 0.13
C LYS A 68 -15.76 -2.84 0.74
N GLU A 69 -16.66 -3.61 0.15
CA GLU A 69 -17.02 -4.94 0.63
C GLU A 69 -15.85 -5.91 0.51
N ALA A 70 -15.15 -5.90 -0.63
CA ALA A 70 -13.95 -6.68 -0.82
C ALA A 70 -12.84 -6.33 0.18
N ALA A 71 -12.56 -5.05 0.39
CA ALA A 71 -11.57 -4.59 1.36
C ALA A 71 -11.92 -5.05 2.78
N ASN A 72 -13.18 -4.92 3.18
CA ASN A 72 -13.66 -5.34 4.50
C ASN A 72 -13.54 -6.85 4.69
N ALA A 73 -13.89 -7.65 3.67
CA ALA A 73 -13.79 -9.10 3.70
C ALA A 73 -12.32 -9.56 3.90
N ILE A 74 -11.38 -9.01 3.10
CA ILE A 74 -9.96 -9.33 3.21
C ILE A 74 -9.40 -8.88 4.56
N MET A 75 -9.76 -7.69 5.03
CA MET A 75 -9.34 -7.17 6.32
C MET A 75 -9.81 -8.08 7.47
N SER A 76 -11.08 -8.47 7.48
CA SER A 76 -11.65 -9.38 8.47
C SER A 76 -11.00 -10.75 8.44
N PHE A 77 -10.68 -11.25 7.26
CA PHE A 77 -9.94 -12.50 7.09
C PHE A 77 -8.52 -12.38 7.64
N SER A 78 -7.80 -11.29 7.33
CA SER A 78 -6.45 -11.01 7.82
C SER A 78 -6.40 -10.99 9.34
N MET A 79 -7.35 -10.33 10.00
CA MET A 79 -7.43 -10.27 11.46
C MET A 79 -7.57 -11.65 12.08
N ARG A 80 -8.45 -12.49 11.52
CA ARG A 80 -8.65 -13.87 11.99
C ARG A 80 -7.42 -14.75 11.80
N VAL A 81 -6.79 -14.67 10.64
CA VAL A 81 -5.57 -15.43 10.33
C VAL A 81 -4.42 -15.01 11.24
N LEU A 82 -4.24 -13.70 11.43
CA LEU A 82 -3.19 -13.16 12.30
C LEU A 82 -3.41 -13.57 13.76
N SER A 83 -4.62 -13.38 14.28
CA SER A 83 -4.97 -13.78 15.66
C SER A 83 -4.71 -15.27 15.89
N LYS A 84 -5.16 -16.14 14.98
CA LYS A 84 -4.98 -17.59 15.09
C LYS A 84 -3.53 -18.03 15.02
N ASN A 85 -2.78 -17.53 14.02
CA ASN A 85 -1.42 -18.00 13.74
C ASN A 85 -0.38 -17.46 14.74
N MET A 86 -0.57 -16.22 15.20
CA MET A 86 0.31 -15.58 16.17
C MET A 86 -0.19 -15.68 17.61
N LYS A 87 -1.32 -16.34 17.84
CA LYS A 87 -1.97 -16.47 19.16
C LYS A 87 -2.17 -15.11 19.85
N LEU A 88 -2.54 -14.11 19.07
CA LEU A 88 -2.81 -12.75 19.55
C LEU A 88 -4.26 -12.61 19.98
N ASP A 89 -4.49 -11.76 20.97
CA ASP A 89 -5.83 -11.29 21.30
C ASP A 89 -6.45 -10.57 20.10
N ALA A 90 -7.78 -10.67 19.97
CA ALA A 90 -8.50 -10.09 18.84
C ALA A 90 -8.26 -8.58 18.69
N GLU A 91 -8.21 -7.85 19.81
CA GLU A 91 -7.97 -6.40 19.82
C GLU A 91 -6.58 -6.07 19.28
N ILE A 92 -5.55 -6.80 19.71
CA ILE A 92 -4.16 -6.63 19.23
C ILE A 92 -4.06 -6.96 17.75
N ALA A 93 -4.75 -8.02 17.29
CA ALA A 93 -4.76 -8.40 15.88
C ALA A 93 -5.45 -7.32 15.02
N ILE A 94 -6.58 -6.76 15.48
CA ILE A 94 -7.30 -5.67 14.83
C ILE A 94 -6.38 -4.45 14.70
N GLN A 95 -5.77 -4.02 15.80
CA GLN A 95 -4.88 -2.85 15.81
C GLN A 95 -3.72 -3.03 14.83
N ARG A 96 -3.05 -4.17 14.88
CA ARG A 96 -1.89 -4.46 14.01
C ARG A 96 -2.27 -4.44 12.53
N VAL A 97 -3.37 -5.10 12.15
CA VAL A 97 -3.84 -5.10 10.76
C VAL A 97 -4.19 -3.68 10.32
N THR A 98 -4.91 -2.93 11.16
CA THR A 98 -5.32 -1.55 10.85
C THR A 98 -4.11 -0.65 10.61
N ASP A 99 -3.13 -0.67 11.50
CA ASP A 99 -1.94 0.17 11.41
C ASP A 99 -1.14 -0.09 10.12
N HIS A 100 -0.96 -1.38 9.78
CA HIS A 100 -0.23 -1.74 8.55
C HIS A 100 -1.01 -1.36 7.29
N VAL A 101 -2.33 -1.60 7.26
CA VAL A 101 -3.18 -1.20 6.15
C VAL A 101 -3.17 0.31 5.96
N GLU A 102 -3.27 1.09 7.04
CA GLU A 102 -3.19 2.55 6.96
C GLU A 102 -1.85 3.05 6.44
N LEU A 103 -0.75 2.49 6.92
CA LEU A 103 0.59 2.85 6.46
C LEU A 103 0.74 2.64 4.95
N ILE A 104 0.32 1.48 4.45
CA ILE A 104 0.37 1.15 3.03
C ILE A 104 -0.60 2.04 2.23
N HIS A 105 -1.79 2.28 2.76
CA HIS A 105 -2.80 3.13 2.10
C HIS A 105 -2.31 4.58 1.93
N ARG A 106 -1.58 5.15 2.92
CA ARG A 106 -0.95 6.48 2.79
C ARG A 106 0.05 6.53 1.64
N ASN A 107 0.81 5.45 1.42
CA ASN A 107 1.74 5.38 0.28
C ASN A 107 0.97 5.37 -1.06
N TYR A 108 -0.12 4.62 -1.17
CA TYR A 108 -0.97 4.66 -2.37
C TYR A 108 -1.55 6.05 -2.62
N ILE A 109 -2.01 6.74 -1.57
CA ILE A 109 -2.52 8.11 -1.71
C ILE A 109 -1.43 9.02 -2.27
N LYS A 110 -0.25 9.00 -1.68
CA LYS A 110 0.88 9.84 -2.11
C LYS A 110 1.24 9.57 -3.57
N ASP A 111 1.54 8.32 -3.91
CA ASP A 111 1.97 7.94 -5.26
C ASP A 111 0.87 8.21 -6.30
N GLY A 112 -0.39 8.02 -5.94
CA GLY A 112 -1.52 8.30 -6.82
C GLY A 112 -1.71 9.78 -7.09
N TYR A 113 -1.57 10.66 -6.10
CA TYR A 113 -1.60 12.11 -6.33
C TYR A 113 -0.44 12.60 -7.18
N GLU A 114 0.78 12.10 -6.90
CA GLU A 114 1.97 12.44 -7.70
C GLU A 114 1.82 11.98 -9.16
N TYR A 115 1.22 10.81 -9.37
CA TYR A 115 0.96 10.27 -10.71
C TYR A 115 -0.15 11.04 -11.41
N HIS A 116 -1.23 11.36 -10.71
CA HIS A 116 -2.34 12.15 -11.25
C HIS A 116 -1.90 13.52 -11.73
N ALA A 117 -1.04 14.20 -10.98
CA ALA A 117 -0.50 15.50 -11.38
C ALA A 117 0.24 15.47 -12.74
N LYS A 118 0.79 14.30 -13.12
CA LYS A 118 1.56 14.09 -14.35
C LYS A 118 0.72 13.53 -15.51
N THR A 119 -0.30 12.74 -15.21
CA THR A 119 -0.99 11.90 -16.21
C THR A 119 -2.51 12.04 -16.24
N GLY A 120 -3.10 12.69 -15.23
CA GLY A 120 -4.54 12.75 -15.02
C GLY A 120 -5.16 11.44 -14.46
N SER A 121 -4.38 10.40 -14.20
CA SER A 121 -4.84 9.13 -13.63
C SER A 121 -4.41 8.97 -12.18
N TYR A 122 -5.33 8.59 -11.29
CA TYR A 122 -5.02 8.28 -9.90
C TYR A 122 -4.41 6.88 -9.71
N LEU A 123 -4.56 5.97 -10.68
CA LEU A 123 -4.06 4.61 -10.59
C LEU A 123 -2.75 4.48 -11.36
N THR A 124 -1.64 4.34 -10.65
CA THR A 124 -0.33 4.04 -11.23
C THR A 124 -0.30 2.64 -11.86
N PRO A 125 0.67 2.33 -12.75
CA PRO A 125 0.79 0.99 -13.33
C PRO A 125 0.92 -0.12 -12.26
N TYR A 126 1.69 0.13 -11.19
CA TYR A 126 1.84 -0.88 -10.12
C TYR A 126 0.55 -1.07 -9.31
N MET A 127 -0.24 -0.01 -9.06
CA MET A 127 -1.53 -0.12 -8.38
C MET A 127 -2.54 -0.94 -9.19
N LYS A 128 -2.56 -0.78 -10.51
CA LYS A 128 -3.37 -1.60 -11.40
C LYS A 128 -2.95 -3.08 -11.35
N SER A 129 -1.64 -3.33 -11.34
CA SER A 129 -1.10 -4.68 -11.16
C SER A 129 -1.50 -5.27 -9.81
N ASP A 130 -1.44 -4.48 -8.72
CA ASP A 130 -1.82 -4.92 -7.38
C ASP A 130 -3.31 -5.29 -7.33
N LEU A 131 -4.19 -4.48 -7.93
CA LEU A 131 -5.63 -4.78 -8.01
C LEU A 131 -5.91 -6.10 -8.74
N LEU A 132 -5.20 -6.37 -9.85
CA LEU A 132 -5.35 -7.63 -10.58
C LEU A 132 -4.90 -8.82 -9.75
N ILE A 133 -3.72 -8.75 -9.12
CA ILE A 133 -3.22 -9.81 -8.23
C ILE A 133 -4.18 -10.05 -7.06
N CYS A 134 -4.68 -8.98 -6.44
CA CYS A 134 -5.62 -9.12 -5.33
C CYS A 134 -6.94 -9.77 -5.78
N LYS A 135 -7.43 -9.44 -6.97
CA LYS A 135 -8.58 -10.12 -7.55
C LYS A 135 -8.32 -11.62 -7.69
N GLU A 136 -7.20 -12.01 -8.30
CA GLU A 136 -6.84 -13.41 -8.51
C GLU A 136 -6.69 -14.19 -7.20
N LEU A 137 -6.00 -13.60 -6.19
CA LEU A 137 -5.74 -14.24 -4.91
C LEU A 137 -7.01 -14.44 -4.07
N PHE A 138 -7.96 -13.51 -4.20
CA PHE A 138 -9.17 -13.51 -3.38
C PHE A 138 -10.43 -13.77 -4.19
N GLU A 139 -10.32 -14.28 -5.42
CA GLU A 139 -11.45 -14.59 -6.28
C GLU A 139 -12.55 -15.40 -5.57
N PRO A 140 -12.25 -16.43 -4.76
CA PRO A 140 -13.29 -17.16 -4.03
C PRO A 140 -14.05 -16.31 -3.01
N ILE A 141 -13.39 -15.28 -2.44
CA ILE A 141 -13.99 -14.36 -1.47
C ILE A 141 -14.66 -13.18 -2.18
N MET A 142 -14.14 -12.80 -3.34
CA MET A 142 -14.57 -11.63 -4.09
C MET A 142 -15.59 -11.93 -5.19
N LYS A 143 -15.73 -13.19 -5.58
CA LYS A 143 -16.64 -13.59 -6.65
C LYS A 143 -18.07 -13.15 -6.39
N ASP A 144 -18.57 -13.44 -5.18
CA ASP A 144 -19.92 -13.05 -4.76
C ASP A 144 -20.11 -11.54 -4.52
N ILE A 145 -18.99 -10.77 -4.50
CA ILE A 145 -18.98 -9.35 -4.23
C ILE A 145 -18.81 -8.53 -5.52
N LEU A 146 -18.09 -9.09 -6.52
CA LEU A 146 -17.72 -8.36 -7.75
C LEU A 146 -18.58 -8.75 -8.96
N GLU A 147 -19.38 -9.83 -8.87
CA GLU A 147 -20.43 -10.17 -9.83
C GLU A 147 -21.76 -9.48 -9.46
#